data_f94f7bf75840232ce06243a20cc28a7a
#
_entry.id   f94f7bf75840232ce06243a20cc28a7a
#
_cell.length_a   1.000
_cell.length_b   1.000
_cell.length_c   1.000
_cell.angle_alpha   90.00
_cell.angle_beta   90.00
_cell.angle_gamma   90.00
#
_symmetry.space_group_name_H-M   'P 1'
#
loop_
_entity.id
_entity.type
_entity.pdbx_description
1 polymer ?
#
loop_
_entity_poly.entity_id
_entity_poly.type
_entity_poly.pdbx_seq_one_letter_code
_entity_poly.pdbx_strand_id
1 'polypeptide(L)'
;MYELIQVAENSYYIQSPVKIGIFKLNETEVCLIDSGNDKDAGKKVKKVLDANGWSLKAIYNTHSNADHIGGNQYLQKQTGCKIYSPGIECDFTNHPILEPAYLYGGYPPKDLKHKFLMAQESKVEYLTENVLPEGLEIINLPGHFFDMVGFRTKDDVVYLADCLSSKETL
;
A
#
# COMPACT_ATOMS: atom_id res chain seq x y z
N MET A 1 14.01 8.39 -6.73
CA MET A 1 14.70 8.51 -5.42
C MET A 1 13.73 7.98 -4.38
N TYR A 2 14.20 7.32 -3.34
CA TYR A 2 13.35 6.85 -2.23
C TYR A 2 13.78 7.62 -0.98
N GLU A 3 13.23 8.81 -0.83
CA GLU A 3 13.55 9.73 0.25
C GLU A 3 12.40 9.72 1.27
N LEU A 4 12.74 9.67 2.55
CA LEU A 4 11.78 9.76 3.65
C LEU A 4 11.46 11.23 3.91
N ILE A 5 10.20 11.58 3.85
CA ILE A 5 9.72 12.94 4.11
C ILE A 5 8.79 12.89 5.32
N GLN A 6 9.08 13.67 6.34
CA GLN A 6 8.19 13.87 7.47
C GLN A 6 7.15 14.94 7.14
N VAL A 7 5.87 14.63 7.38
CA VAL A 7 4.73 15.55 7.15
C VAL A 7 4.23 16.12 8.47
N ALA A 8 4.14 15.27 9.49
CA ALA A 8 3.72 15.64 10.84
C ALA A 8 4.43 14.74 11.86
N GLU A 9 4.12 14.86 13.14
CA GLU A 9 4.84 14.19 14.23
C GLU A 9 4.99 12.69 14.01
N ASN A 10 3.91 11.98 13.63
CA ASN A 10 3.91 10.54 13.42
C ASN A 10 3.66 10.13 11.95
N SER A 11 3.51 11.10 11.06
CA SER A 11 3.10 10.87 9.68
C SER A 11 4.21 11.23 8.70
N TYR A 12 4.57 10.27 7.85
CA TYR A 12 5.66 10.37 6.88
C TYR A 12 5.20 9.79 5.55
N TYR A 13 5.95 10.07 4.49
CA TYR A 13 5.87 9.31 3.26
C TYR A 13 7.25 9.09 2.64
N ILE A 14 7.37 8.04 1.85
CA ILE A 14 8.53 7.80 1.00
C ILE A 14 8.24 8.39 -0.37
N GLN A 15 9.06 9.35 -0.81
CA GLN A 15 9.01 9.91 -2.15
C GLN A 15 9.52 8.87 -3.15
N SER A 16 8.60 8.27 -3.87
CA SER A 16 8.81 7.22 -4.89
C SER A 16 7.83 7.46 -6.04
N PRO A 17 7.90 6.71 -7.15
CA PRO A 17 6.94 6.86 -8.26
C PRO A 17 5.49 6.84 -7.77
N VAL A 18 5.14 5.82 -6.99
CA VAL A 18 3.93 5.80 -6.16
C VAL A 18 4.33 6.12 -4.73
N LYS A 19 3.77 7.14 -4.12
CA LYS A 19 4.10 7.54 -2.75
C LYS A 19 3.62 6.49 -1.76
N ILE A 20 4.46 6.15 -0.80
CA ILE A 20 4.18 5.15 0.22
C ILE A 20 4.08 5.86 1.56
N GLY A 21 2.91 5.80 2.18
CA GLY A 21 2.69 6.40 3.49
C GLY A 21 3.34 5.60 4.60
N ILE A 22 3.78 6.28 5.65
CA ILE A 22 4.25 5.68 6.90
C ILE A 22 3.56 6.38 8.06
N PHE A 23 2.94 5.61 8.93
CA PHE A 23 2.41 6.10 10.19
C PHE A 23 3.15 5.43 11.35
N LYS A 24 3.75 6.26 12.20
CA LYS A 24 4.54 5.83 13.36
C LYS A 24 3.61 5.52 14.52
N LEU A 25 3.67 4.30 15.01
CA LEU A 25 2.85 3.81 16.11
C LEU A 25 3.47 4.16 17.47
N ASN A 26 4.79 4.06 17.54
CA ASN A 26 5.61 4.43 18.69
C ASN A 26 7.06 4.65 18.20
N GLU A 27 8.04 4.76 19.13
CA GLU A 27 9.42 5.07 18.78
C GLU A 27 10.09 4.07 17.81
N THR A 28 9.66 2.82 17.82
CA THR A 28 10.31 1.74 17.05
C THR A 28 9.38 1.01 16.09
N GLU A 29 8.09 1.26 16.11
CA GLU A 29 7.11 0.51 15.32
C GLU A 29 6.32 1.43 14.39
N VAL A 30 6.15 0.96 13.16
CA VAL A 30 5.42 1.69 12.13
C VAL A 30 4.45 0.77 11.37
N CYS A 31 3.45 1.37 10.74
CA CYS A 31 2.72 0.75 9.66
C CYS A 31 2.94 1.51 8.36
N LEU A 32 2.72 0.83 7.23
CA LEU A 32 2.73 1.42 5.90
C LEU A 32 1.30 1.61 5.39
N ILE A 33 1.14 2.65 4.57
CA ILE A 33 0.01 2.83 3.66
C ILE A 33 0.55 2.57 2.25
N ASP A 34 0.15 1.44 1.67
CA ASP A 34 0.68 0.86 0.45
C ASP A 34 2.16 0.42 0.53
N SER A 35 2.69 -0.16 -0.53
CA SER A 35 4.04 -0.75 -0.52
C SER A 35 4.86 -0.48 -1.79
N GLY A 36 4.28 0.24 -2.75
CA GLY A 36 4.93 0.57 -4.02
C GLY A 36 4.79 -0.51 -5.08
N ASN A 37 5.39 -0.26 -6.23
CA ASN A 37 5.07 -0.91 -7.49
C ASN A 37 5.74 -2.27 -7.75
N ASP A 38 6.69 -2.70 -6.93
CA ASP A 38 7.34 -4.00 -7.13
C ASP A 38 8.22 -4.42 -5.94
N LYS A 39 8.83 -5.59 -6.07
CA LYS A 39 9.81 -6.11 -5.11
C LYS A 39 10.97 -5.14 -4.82
N ASP A 40 11.42 -4.39 -5.82
CA ASP A 40 12.54 -3.46 -5.64
C ASP A 40 12.11 -2.22 -4.87
N ALA A 41 10.85 -1.78 -5.03
CA ALA A 41 10.24 -0.80 -4.14
C ALA A 41 10.23 -1.32 -2.69
N GLY A 42 9.74 -2.53 -2.47
CA GLY A 42 9.75 -3.17 -1.14
C GLY A 42 11.14 -3.25 -0.50
N LYS A 43 12.20 -3.57 -1.29
CA LYS A 43 13.59 -3.55 -0.78
C LYS A 43 14.04 -2.16 -0.33
N LYS A 44 13.67 -1.13 -1.09
CA LYS A 44 14.03 0.26 -0.77
C LYS A 44 13.27 0.76 0.44
N VAL A 45 11.98 0.41 0.55
CA VAL A 45 11.19 0.66 1.77
C VAL A 45 11.86 0.02 2.98
N LYS A 46 12.22 -1.28 2.89
CA LYS A 46 12.89 -1.99 3.99
C LYS A 46 14.18 -1.29 4.43
N LYS A 47 15.00 -0.81 3.48
CA LYS A 47 16.21 -0.03 3.80
C LYS A 47 15.91 1.28 4.53
N VAL A 48 14.83 1.98 4.16
CA VAL A 48 14.40 3.20 4.86
C VAL A 48 14.00 2.88 6.29
N LEU A 49 13.20 1.81 6.49
CA LEU A 49 12.79 1.39 7.83
C LEU A 49 13.98 1.01 8.70
N ASP A 50 14.91 0.20 8.16
CA ASP A 50 16.12 -0.24 8.88
C ASP A 50 17.02 0.94 9.27
N ALA A 51 17.20 1.90 8.37
CA ALA A 51 18.02 3.10 8.61
C ALA A 51 17.45 3.98 9.75
N ASN A 52 16.15 3.89 10.01
CA ASN A 52 15.49 4.62 11.09
C ASN A 52 15.24 3.76 12.35
N GLY A 53 15.67 2.50 12.34
CA GLY A 53 15.44 1.58 13.47
C GLY A 53 13.98 1.17 13.63
N TRP A 54 13.19 1.20 12.56
CA TRP A 54 11.74 0.95 12.60
C TRP A 54 11.39 -0.49 12.22
N SER A 55 10.54 -1.11 13.03
CA SER A 55 9.93 -2.41 12.79
C SER A 55 8.57 -2.26 12.11
N LEU A 56 8.36 -2.94 10.99
CA LEU A 56 7.09 -2.94 10.28
C LEU A 56 6.09 -3.89 10.94
N LYS A 57 4.97 -3.37 11.42
CA LYS A 57 3.90 -4.15 12.05
C LYS A 57 2.83 -4.58 11.06
N ALA A 58 2.40 -3.65 10.21
CA ALA A 58 1.35 -3.91 9.23
C ALA A 58 1.51 -3.05 7.97
N ILE A 59 0.90 -3.50 6.88
CA ILE A 59 0.65 -2.73 5.66
C ILE A 59 -0.87 -2.61 5.52
N TYR A 60 -1.35 -1.41 5.33
CA TYR A 60 -2.74 -1.10 5.00
C TYR A 60 -2.81 -0.65 3.56
N ASN A 61 -3.37 -1.49 2.69
CA ASN A 61 -3.52 -1.13 1.29
C ASN A 61 -4.73 -0.23 1.08
N THR A 62 -4.57 0.79 0.25
CA THR A 62 -5.66 1.67 -0.15
C THR A 62 -6.55 1.00 -1.18
N HIS A 63 -5.96 0.31 -2.12
CA HIS A 63 -6.59 -0.50 -3.17
C HIS A 63 -5.58 -1.53 -3.70
N SER A 64 -5.96 -2.31 -4.70
CA SER A 64 -5.23 -3.50 -5.13
C SER A 64 -4.44 -3.36 -6.43
N ASN A 65 -4.35 -2.16 -7.02
CA ASN A 65 -3.54 -2.00 -8.23
C ASN A 65 -2.07 -2.34 -7.98
N ALA A 66 -1.44 -2.97 -8.97
CA ALA A 66 -0.12 -3.58 -8.83
C ALA A 66 0.97 -2.62 -8.32
N ASP A 67 0.88 -1.35 -8.65
CA ASP A 67 1.82 -0.31 -8.25
C ASP A 67 1.65 0.17 -6.79
N HIS A 68 0.56 -0.21 -6.13
CA HIS A 68 0.32 0.03 -4.70
C HIS A 68 0.66 -1.19 -3.83
N ILE A 69 0.47 -2.40 -4.35
CA ILE A 69 0.66 -3.64 -3.58
C ILE A 69 1.92 -4.42 -3.97
N GLY A 70 2.70 -3.94 -4.94
CA GLY A 70 3.83 -4.67 -5.53
C GLY A 70 4.96 -5.01 -4.55
N GLY A 71 5.15 -4.24 -3.49
CA GLY A 71 6.12 -4.50 -2.43
C GLY A 71 5.64 -5.45 -1.33
N ASN A 72 4.34 -5.73 -1.27
CA ASN A 72 3.68 -6.51 -0.20
C ASN A 72 4.38 -7.83 0.09
N GLN A 73 4.52 -8.69 -0.91
CA GLN A 73 5.10 -10.03 -0.75
C GLN A 73 6.51 -9.98 -0.19
N TYR A 74 7.35 -9.08 -0.72
CA TYR A 74 8.72 -8.96 -0.25
C TYR A 74 8.76 -8.51 1.22
N LEU A 75 8.03 -7.45 1.56
CA LEU A 75 7.99 -6.92 2.92
C LEU A 75 7.43 -7.95 3.91
N GLN A 76 6.35 -8.63 3.56
CA GLN A 76 5.77 -9.69 4.39
C GLN A 76 6.77 -10.83 4.64
N LYS A 77 7.50 -11.28 3.62
CA LYS A 77 8.53 -12.32 3.76
C LYS A 77 9.72 -11.88 4.64
N GLN A 78 10.07 -10.60 4.61
CA GLN A 78 11.23 -10.08 5.34
C GLN A 78 10.90 -9.73 6.80
N THR A 79 9.67 -9.34 7.09
CA THR A 79 9.30 -8.77 8.40
C THR A 79 8.25 -9.59 9.15
N GLY A 80 7.52 -10.45 8.44
CA GLY A 80 6.36 -11.16 9.01
C GLY A 80 5.15 -10.25 9.25
N CYS A 81 5.14 -9.03 8.70
CA CYS A 81 4.06 -8.07 8.92
C CYS A 81 2.70 -8.61 8.41
N LYS A 82 1.64 -8.14 9.04
CA LYS A 82 0.27 -8.32 8.55
C LYS A 82 0.01 -7.38 7.40
N ILE A 83 -0.87 -7.79 6.47
CA ILE A 83 -1.33 -6.96 5.37
C ILE A 83 -2.85 -6.95 5.38
N TYR A 84 -3.44 -5.78 5.22
CA TYR A 84 -4.88 -5.57 5.22
C TYR A 84 -5.30 -4.81 3.98
N SER A 85 -6.38 -5.27 3.31
CA SER A 85 -6.98 -4.60 2.15
C SER A 85 -8.50 -4.51 2.31
N PRO A 86 -9.15 -3.43 1.83
CA PRO A 86 -10.58 -3.25 1.99
C PRO A 86 -11.36 -4.16 1.03
N GLY A 87 -12.53 -4.62 1.46
CA GLY A 87 -13.52 -5.30 0.64
C GLY A 87 -12.96 -6.25 -0.42
N ILE A 88 -13.42 -6.11 -1.66
CA ILE A 88 -12.99 -6.95 -2.80
C ILE A 88 -11.50 -6.75 -3.17
N GLU A 89 -10.89 -5.63 -2.78
CA GLU A 89 -9.45 -5.39 -2.96
C GLU A 89 -8.60 -6.46 -2.27
N CYS A 90 -9.12 -7.04 -1.16
CA CYS A 90 -8.49 -8.17 -0.48
C CYS A 90 -8.37 -9.39 -1.40
N ASP A 91 -9.43 -9.70 -2.16
CA ASP A 91 -9.43 -10.82 -3.11
C ASP A 91 -8.49 -10.56 -4.29
N PHE A 92 -8.48 -9.34 -4.85
CA PHE A 92 -7.54 -8.96 -5.90
C PHE A 92 -6.08 -9.05 -5.41
N THR A 93 -5.79 -8.63 -4.18
CA THR A 93 -4.43 -8.67 -3.61
C THR A 93 -3.98 -10.11 -3.31
N ASN A 94 -4.88 -10.97 -2.84
CA ASN A 94 -4.60 -12.40 -2.66
C ASN A 94 -4.45 -13.14 -3.99
N HIS A 95 -5.15 -12.68 -5.04
CA HIS A 95 -5.17 -13.27 -6.38
C HIS A 95 -4.86 -12.23 -7.47
N PRO A 96 -3.60 -11.75 -7.59
CA PRO A 96 -3.25 -10.62 -8.45
C PRO A 96 -3.55 -10.82 -9.94
N ILE A 97 -3.82 -12.04 -10.38
CA ILE A 97 -4.29 -12.35 -11.75
C ILE A 97 -5.65 -11.68 -12.06
N LEU A 98 -6.42 -11.34 -11.02
CA LEU A 98 -7.73 -10.71 -11.20
C LEU A 98 -7.62 -9.31 -11.80
N GLU A 99 -6.57 -8.53 -11.46
CA GLU A 99 -6.40 -7.18 -12.02
C GLU A 99 -6.28 -7.20 -13.55
N PRO A 100 -5.32 -7.89 -14.18
CA PRO A 100 -5.27 -7.93 -15.64
C PRO A 100 -6.47 -8.66 -16.26
N ALA A 101 -7.05 -9.66 -15.57
CA ALA A 101 -8.26 -10.31 -16.05
C ALA A 101 -9.47 -9.34 -16.10
N TYR A 102 -9.62 -8.51 -15.09
CA TYR A 102 -10.65 -7.48 -15.03
C TYR A 102 -10.43 -6.41 -16.09
N LEU A 103 -9.20 -5.88 -16.19
CA LEU A 103 -8.87 -4.78 -17.13
C LEU A 103 -9.05 -5.18 -18.60
N TYR A 104 -8.83 -6.44 -18.94
CA TYR A 104 -8.87 -6.92 -20.33
C TYR A 104 -10.06 -7.85 -20.64
N GLY A 105 -10.94 -8.07 -19.67
CA GLY A 105 -12.20 -8.78 -19.87
C GLY A 105 -12.08 -10.30 -20.04
N GLY A 106 -11.01 -10.91 -19.54
CA GLY A 106 -10.80 -12.35 -19.60
C GLY A 106 -9.45 -12.80 -19.09
N TYR A 107 -9.15 -14.12 -19.18
CA TYR A 107 -7.87 -14.62 -18.71
C TYR A 107 -6.71 -14.02 -19.52
N PRO A 108 -5.80 -13.27 -18.90
CA PRO A 108 -4.82 -12.48 -19.61
C PRO A 108 -3.73 -13.35 -20.26
N PRO A 109 -3.29 -13.02 -21.48
CA PRO A 109 -2.11 -13.63 -22.09
C PRO A 109 -0.83 -13.28 -21.31
N LYS A 110 0.27 -13.96 -21.63
CA LYS A 110 1.53 -13.81 -20.91
C LYS A 110 2.04 -12.38 -20.85
N ASP A 111 1.88 -11.63 -21.95
CA ASP A 111 2.39 -10.26 -22.08
C ASP A 111 1.65 -9.25 -21.18
N LEU A 112 0.46 -9.58 -20.73
CA LEU A 112 -0.32 -8.77 -19.77
C LEU A 112 -0.09 -9.18 -18.30
N LYS A 113 0.76 -10.16 -18.03
CA LYS A 113 1.13 -10.62 -16.68
C LYS A 113 2.47 -10.06 -16.23
N HIS A 114 2.72 -8.80 -16.50
CA HIS A 114 3.95 -8.14 -16.07
C HIS A 114 3.71 -7.29 -14.80
N LYS A 115 4.79 -6.90 -14.15
CA LYS A 115 4.78 -6.25 -12.83
C LYS A 115 3.98 -4.95 -12.69
N PHE A 116 3.63 -4.29 -13.79
CA PHE A 116 2.79 -3.08 -13.79
C PHE A 116 1.29 -3.38 -13.83
N LEU A 117 0.92 -4.64 -14.06
CA LEU A 117 -0.46 -5.10 -14.13
C LEU A 117 -0.73 -6.28 -13.20
N MET A 118 0.30 -6.87 -12.61
CA MET A 118 0.16 -8.04 -11.76
C MET A 118 1.26 -8.06 -10.70
N ALA A 119 0.89 -7.78 -9.47
CA ALA A 119 1.77 -7.92 -8.32
C ALA A 119 2.08 -9.41 -8.03
N GLN A 120 2.98 -9.65 -7.08
CA GLN A 120 3.20 -11.00 -6.56
C GLN A 120 2.20 -11.28 -5.43
N GLU A 121 1.66 -12.49 -5.40
CA GLU A 121 0.73 -12.93 -4.34
C GLU A 121 1.30 -12.69 -2.95
N SER A 122 0.48 -12.15 -2.07
CA SER A 122 0.76 -11.96 -0.65
C SER A 122 -0.43 -12.42 0.17
N LYS A 123 -0.19 -12.80 1.42
CA LYS A 123 -1.28 -13.21 2.32
C LYS A 123 -1.90 -11.98 2.96
N VAL A 124 -3.13 -11.67 2.57
CA VAL A 124 -3.84 -10.46 2.97
C VAL A 124 -5.13 -10.82 3.70
N GLU A 125 -5.44 -10.06 4.74
CA GLU A 125 -6.65 -10.16 5.54
C GLU A 125 -7.58 -8.95 5.24
N TYR A 126 -8.87 -9.10 5.49
CA TYR A 126 -9.82 -8.00 5.30
C TYR A 126 -9.54 -6.85 6.25
N LEU A 127 -9.50 -5.64 5.68
CA LEU A 127 -9.43 -4.41 6.44
C LEU A 127 -10.76 -4.14 7.13
N THR A 128 -10.72 -3.99 8.44
CA THR A 128 -11.84 -3.58 9.29
C THR A 128 -11.35 -2.55 10.31
N GLU A 129 -12.25 -1.80 10.92
CA GLU A 129 -11.88 -0.85 11.98
C GLU A 129 -11.12 -1.51 13.14
N ASN A 130 -11.44 -2.78 13.44
CA ASN A 130 -10.84 -3.52 14.56
C ASN A 130 -9.36 -3.88 14.36
N VAL A 131 -8.84 -3.82 13.14
CA VAL A 131 -7.42 -4.11 12.85
C VAL A 131 -6.58 -2.87 12.70
N LEU A 132 -7.20 -1.69 12.77
CA LEU A 132 -6.49 -0.41 12.71
C LEU A 132 -5.77 -0.13 14.04
N PRO A 133 -4.58 0.46 13.99
CA PRO A 133 -3.93 0.98 15.18
C PRO A 133 -4.64 2.25 15.66
N GLU A 134 -4.47 2.55 16.93
CA GLU A 134 -4.94 3.82 17.49
C GLU A 134 -4.38 5.01 16.70
N GLY A 135 -5.26 5.95 16.35
CA GLY A 135 -4.88 7.15 15.61
C GLY A 135 -4.82 7.00 14.09
N LEU A 136 -5.32 5.89 13.55
CA LEU A 136 -5.53 5.71 12.11
C LEU A 136 -7.02 5.43 11.84
N GLU A 137 -7.62 6.18 10.91
CA GLU A 137 -9.03 6.09 10.53
C GLU A 137 -9.16 5.78 9.05
N ILE A 138 -10.20 5.05 8.65
CA ILE A 138 -10.53 4.76 7.25
C ILE A 138 -11.40 5.87 6.67
N ILE A 139 -11.09 6.28 5.45
CA ILE A 139 -11.93 7.15 4.62
C ILE A 139 -12.35 6.35 3.39
N ASN A 140 -13.64 6.12 3.18
CA ASN A 140 -14.13 5.42 2.00
C ASN A 140 -14.01 6.31 0.76
N LEU A 141 -13.32 5.84 -0.27
CA LEU A 141 -13.03 6.57 -1.51
C LEU A 141 -13.28 5.70 -2.75
N PRO A 142 -14.46 5.06 -2.87
CA PRO A 142 -14.75 4.24 -4.05
C PRO A 142 -14.78 5.09 -5.32
N GLY A 143 -14.32 4.54 -6.46
CA GLY A 143 -14.38 5.23 -7.75
C GLY A 143 -13.21 4.95 -8.67
N HIS A 144 -11.97 5.15 -8.21
CA HIS A 144 -10.78 4.74 -8.96
C HIS A 144 -10.71 3.21 -9.05
N PHE A 145 -10.94 2.53 -7.92
CA PHE A 145 -11.13 1.08 -7.86
C PHE A 145 -12.34 0.77 -6.97
N PHE A 146 -12.73 -0.51 -6.80
CA PHE A 146 -14.04 -0.90 -6.23
C PHE A 146 -14.27 -0.39 -4.80
N ASP A 147 -13.49 -0.90 -3.85
CA ASP A 147 -13.61 -0.59 -2.42
C ASP A 147 -12.42 0.25 -1.91
N MET A 148 -11.83 1.05 -2.80
CA MET A 148 -10.70 1.91 -2.46
C MET A 148 -10.99 2.75 -1.23
N VAL A 149 -9.97 2.87 -0.37
CA VAL A 149 -10.00 3.70 0.84
C VAL A 149 -8.79 4.64 0.88
N GLY A 150 -8.93 5.70 1.66
CA GLY A 150 -7.82 6.48 2.18
C GLY A 150 -7.69 6.31 3.68
N PHE A 151 -6.67 6.91 4.26
CA PHE A 151 -6.42 6.86 5.70
C PHE A 151 -6.16 8.26 6.25
N ARG A 152 -6.79 8.59 7.39
CA ARG A 152 -6.52 9.80 8.15
C ARG A 152 -5.78 9.42 9.43
N THR A 153 -4.70 10.13 9.73
CA THR A 153 -3.95 9.96 10.96
C THR A 153 -4.41 10.93 12.05
N LYS A 154 -4.09 10.63 13.30
CA LYS A 154 -4.29 11.56 14.44
C LYS A 154 -3.57 12.90 14.27
N ASP A 155 -2.60 12.97 13.37
CA ASP A 155 -1.86 14.21 13.04
C ASP A 155 -2.58 15.06 11.98
N ASP A 156 -3.83 14.74 11.61
CA ASP A 156 -4.60 15.37 10.52
C ASP A 156 -3.96 15.22 9.12
N VAL A 157 -3.07 14.25 8.94
CA VAL A 157 -2.54 13.89 7.62
C VAL A 157 -3.45 12.86 6.96
N VAL A 158 -3.74 13.06 5.68
CA VAL A 158 -4.61 12.17 4.90
C VAL A 158 -3.82 11.56 3.74
N TYR A 159 -3.84 10.23 3.66
CA TYR A 159 -3.30 9.45 2.53
C TYR A 159 -4.46 9.09 1.61
N LEU A 160 -4.54 9.71 0.43
CA LEU A 160 -5.69 9.61 -0.49
C LEU A 160 -5.41 8.71 -1.70
N ALA A 161 -4.18 8.21 -1.83
CA ALA A 161 -3.75 7.40 -2.97
C ALA A 161 -4.23 8.02 -4.31
N ASP A 162 -4.81 7.25 -5.19
CA ASP A 162 -5.22 7.65 -6.55
C ASP A 162 -6.58 8.33 -6.62
N CYS A 163 -7.13 8.73 -5.47
CA CYS A 163 -8.30 9.62 -5.43
C CYS A 163 -8.00 11.01 -6.00
N LEU A 164 -6.73 11.45 -5.90
CA LEU A 164 -6.27 12.74 -6.43
C LEU A 164 -5.05 12.54 -7.31
N SER A 165 -5.05 13.19 -8.46
CA SER A 165 -3.89 13.31 -9.34
C SER A 165 -3.34 14.75 -9.34
N SER A 166 -2.07 14.91 -9.75
CA SER A 166 -1.49 16.25 -9.92
C SER A 166 -2.08 16.97 -11.12
N LYS A 167 -1.94 18.31 -11.16
CA LYS A 167 -2.36 19.11 -12.32
C LYS A 167 -1.69 18.67 -13.63
N GLU A 168 -0.47 18.16 -13.55
CA GLU A 168 0.29 17.69 -14.70
C GLU A 168 -0.22 16.33 -15.23
N THR A 169 -1.05 15.63 -14.46
CA THR A 169 -1.61 14.32 -14.82
C THR A 169 -2.98 14.45 -15.51
N LEU A 170 -3.62 15.61 -15.40
CA LEU A 170 -4.88 15.94 -16.06
C LEU A 170 -4.62 16.69 -17.36
#